data_0753834afbc3a1f00e891ae5bb9d2ef0
#
_entry.id   0753834afbc3a1f00e891ae5bb9d2ef0
#
_cell.length_a   1.000
_cell.length_b   1.000
_cell.length_c   1.000
_cell.angle_alpha   90.00
_cell.angle_beta   90.00
_cell.angle_gamma   90.00
#
_symmetry.space_group_name_H-M   'P 1'
#
loop_
_entity.id
_entity.type
_entity.pdbx_description
1 polymer ?
#
loop_
_entity_poly.entity_id
_entity_poly.type
_entity_poly.pdbx_seq_one_letter_code
_entity_poly.pdbx_strand_id
1 'polypeptide(L)'
;MGKVIGIGETVTDIIVRNGIPQKMVFGGSCLNTMVTLGRCGKKPLFVSEVGDDRLGRQTLRFLADNNVDSSFVAKEAGRQSKLSLAFLNDSSDAEYEFFSDKRGDVFPNRLPSVEFGDIVIFGSFYALNPLLHGGLSAFLANAGENGALSYYDVNFRPTYLSQKDSLYGALLDNFAQAGIVRGSDEDFCNIFGTADTAMVYDSIKSTSGCGVLIITRGKSGVDVLTPSLRLHYDVVPTNVVSTIGAGDTFNAGVVYSLAEDSVTQAELETMPKHWWDKTIHIATSLSAEVCGLTDNYISRQTGERLQNGFI
;
A
#
# COMPACT_ATOMS: atom_id res chain seq x y z
N MET A 1 -11.31 -15.78 -10.66
CA MET A 1 -10.49 -14.62 -10.31
C MET A 1 -10.45 -14.53 -8.79
N GLY A 2 -9.26 -14.55 -8.20
CA GLY A 2 -9.08 -14.43 -6.77
C GLY A 2 -9.54 -13.08 -6.23
N LYS A 3 -9.81 -13.01 -4.95
CA LYS A 3 -10.14 -11.76 -4.24
C LYS A 3 -8.86 -10.94 -4.03
N VAL A 4 -9.00 -9.61 -4.00
CA VAL A 4 -7.95 -8.73 -3.49
C VAL A 4 -8.34 -8.31 -2.08
N ILE A 5 -7.47 -8.56 -1.11
CA ILE A 5 -7.67 -8.27 0.30
C ILE A 5 -6.60 -7.27 0.73
N GLY A 6 -7.00 -6.06 1.11
CA GLY A 6 -6.11 -5.06 1.67
C GLY A 6 -6.18 -5.07 3.20
N ILE A 7 -5.04 -5.00 3.86
CA ILE A 7 -4.96 -4.92 5.33
C ILE A 7 -4.13 -3.69 5.70
N GLY A 8 -4.75 -2.74 6.41
CA GLY A 8 -4.06 -1.51 6.77
C GLY A 8 -4.92 -0.54 7.55
N GLU A 9 -4.35 0.59 7.89
CA GLU A 9 -5.02 1.62 8.66
C GLU A 9 -5.91 2.53 7.81
N THR A 10 -6.87 3.16 8.49
CA THR A 10 -7.62 4.31 7.99
C THR A 10 -7.21 5.56 8.78
N VAL A 11 -6.98 6.65 8.07
CA VAL A 11 -6.71 7.97 8.66
C VAL A 11 -7.54 9.02 7.93
N THR A 12 -8.08 9.99 8.66
CA THR A 12 -8.71 11.16 8.06
C THR A 12 -7.74 12.33 8.16
N ASP A 13 -7.25 12.82 7.01
CA ASP A 13 -6.32 13.93 6.94
C ASP A 13 -7.08 15.24 6.78
N ILE A 14 -6.81 16.22 7.64
CA ILE A 14 -7.25 17.61 7.46
C ILE A 14 -6.06 18.40 6.96
N ILE A 15 -6.12 18.83 5.72
CA ILE A 15 -5.08 19.65 5.09
C ILE A 15 -5.23 21.08 5.59
N VAL A 16 -4.17 21.62 6.18
CA VAL A 16 -4.10 22.99 6.73
C VAL A 16 -3.04 23.79 5.98
N ARG A 17 -3.38 24.97 5.47
CA ARG A 17 -2.43 25.90 4.86
C ARG A 17 -2.59 27.27 5.52
N ASN A 18 -1.50 27.88 5.98
CA ASN A 18 -1.50 29.19 6.66
C ASN A 18 -2.50 29.23 7.85
N GLY A 19 -2.58 28.13 8.62
CA GLY A 19 -3.49 28.00 9.76
C GLY A 19 -4.97 27.83 9.41
N ILE A 20 -5.31 27.69 8.11
CA ILE A 20 -6.70 27.56 7.64
C ILE A 20 -6.90 26.15 7.08
N PRO A 21 -7.89 25.35 7.59
CA PRO A 21 -8.28 24.09 7.01
C PRO A 21 -8.76 24.27 5.57
N GLN A 22 -8.20 23.50 4.63
CA GLN A 22 -8.52 23.58 3.20
C GLN A 22 -9.47 22.47 2.76
N LYS A 23 -9.17 21.25 3.15
CA LYS A 23 -9.97 20.09 2.77
C LYS A 23 -9.74 18.92 3.75
N MET A 24 -10.70 18.00 3.75
CA MET A 24 -10.61 16.72 4.45
C MET A 24 -10.47 15.61 3.42
N VAL A 25 -9.52 14.70 3.64
CA VAL A 25 -9.22 13.56 2.76
C VAL A 25 -9.21 12.29 3.58
N PHE A 26 -9.89 11.23 3.09
CA PHE A 26 -9.72 9.91 3.65
C PHE A 26 -8.45 9.28 3.08
N GLY A 27 -7.59 8.76 3.94
CA GLY A 27 -6.27 8.25 3.59
C GLY A 27 -5.87 7.04 4.43
N GLY A 28 -4.63 6.67 4.27
CA GLY A 28 -3.97 5.47 4.72
C GLY A 28 -3.41 4.75 3.50
N SER A 29 -2.15 4.27 3.55
CA SER A 29 -1.48 3.70 2.38
C SER A 29 -2.33 2.60 1.72
N CYS A 30 -2.72 1.60 2.51
CA CYS A 30 -3.55 0.52 1.99
C CYS A 30 -4.95 1.00 1.55
N LEU A 31 -5.58 1.95 2.27
CA LEU A 31 -6.87 2.51 1.87
C LEU A 31 -6.78 3.17 0.49
N ASN A 32 -5.76 3.98 0.23
CA ASN A 32 -5.55 4.64 -1.07
C ASN A 32 -5.41 3.61 -2.20
N THR A 33 -4.67 2.53 -1.94
CA THR A 33 -4.53 1.39 -2.88
C THR A 33 -5.89 0.74 -3.15
N MET A 34 -6.68 0.45 -2.11
CA MET A 34 -8.01 -0.17 -2.25
C MET A 34 -8.99 0.73 -3.01
N VAL A 35 -9.00 2.03 -2.72
CA VAL A 35 -9.83 3.00 -3.45
C VAL A 35 -9.46 3.07 -4.93
N THR A 36 -8.18 3.08 -5.24
CA THR A 36 -7.69 3.04 -6.63
C THR A 36 -8.15 1.77 -7.33
N LEU A 37 -7.99 0.60 -6.72
CA LEU A 37 -8.47 -0.68 -7.26
C LEU A 37 -9.99 -0.70 -7.44
N GLY A 38 -10.74 -0.17 -6.48
CA GLY A 38 -12.19 -0.06 -6.57
C GLY A 38 -12.64 0.80 -7.75
N ARG A 39 -11.93 1.92 -8.02
CA ARG A 39 -12.14 2.77 -9.20
C ARG A 39 -11.74 2.08 -10.51
N CYS A 40 -10.76 1.17 -10.46
CA CYS A 40 -10.40 0.29 -11.59
C CYS A 40 -11.37 -0.89 -11.80
N GLY A 41 -12.54 -0.90 -11.15
CA GLY A 41 -13.57 -1.92 -11.33
C GLY A 41 -13.36 -3.21 -10.53
N LYS A 42 -12.32 -3.29 -9.71
CA LYS A 42 -12.16 -4.38 -8.74
C LYS A 42 -13.10 -4.13 -7.55
N LYS A 43 -13.42 -5.17 -6.82
CA LYS A 43 -14.14 -5.06 -5.54
C LYS A 43 -13.23 -5.55 -4.42
N PRO A 44 -12.15 -4.79 -4.08
CA PRO A 44 -11.25 -5.25 -3.06
C PRO A 44 -11.94 -5.30 -1.70
N LEU A 45 -11.62 -6.32 -0.90
CA LEU A 45 -11.99 -6.40 0.51
C LEU A 45 -11.01 -5.59 1.33
N PHE A 46 -11.49 -4.79 2.26
CA PHE A 46 -10.62 -4.03 3.14
C PHE A 46 -10.78 -4.47 4.60
N VAL A 47 -9.67 -4.90 5.19
CA VAL A 47 -9.55 -5.28 6.61
C VAL A 47 -8.89 -4.13 7.35
N SER A 48 -9.61 -3.51 8.26
CA SER A 48 -9.16 -2.32 8.99
C SER A 48 -10.02 -2.10 10.24
N GLU A 49 -9.80 -1.00 10.93
CA GLU A 49 -10.66 -0.53 12.00
C GLU A 49 -10.98 0.96 11.86
N VAL A 50 -12.15 1.35 12.34
CA VAL A 50 -12.60 2.73 12.52
C VAL A 50 -13.29 2.88 13.87
N GLY A 51 -13.33 4.08 14.42
CA GLY A 51 -14.15 4.38 15.59
C GLY A 51 -15.66 4.32 15.25
N ASP A 52 -16.50 3.99 16.22
CA ASP A 52 -17.96 4.14 16.07
C ASP A 52 -18.36 5.61 16.27
N ASP A 53 -17.81 6.48 15.47
CA ASP A 53 -18.02 7.92 15.47
C ASP A 53 -18.48 8.43 14.10
N ARG A 54 -18.55 9.76 13.96
CA ARG A 54 -18.98 10.39 12.70
C ARG A 54 -17.97 10.17 11.57
N LEU A 55 -16.67 10.24 11.90
CA LEU A 55 -15.60 10.03 10.90
C LEU A 55 -15.57 8.59 10.40
N GLY A 56 -15.68 7.61 11.31
CA GLY A 56 -15.74 6.21 10.93
C GLY A 56 -16.91 5.91 10.00
N ARG A 57 -18.10 6.45 10.29
CA ARG A 57 -19.25 6.30 9.39
C ARG A 57 -19.04 6.96 8.03
N GLN A 58 -18.34 8.10 7.97
CA GLN A 58 -17.99 8.76 6.70
C GLN A 58 -16.94 7.97 5.92
N THR A 59 -15.93 7.42 6.60
CA THR A 59 -14.92 6.52 5.98
C THR A 59 -15.60 5.30 5.34
N LEU A 60 -16.52 4.63 6.03
CA LEU A 60 -17.24 3.48 5.49
C LEU A 60 -18.09 3.83 4.26
N ARG A 61 -18.76 4.99 4.27
CA ARG A 61 -19.49 5.48 3.08
C ARG A 61 -18.54 5.75 1.92
N PHE A 62 -17.42 6.43 2.20
CA PHE A 62 -16.42 6.73 1.18
C PHE A 62 -15.85 5.45 0.53
N LEU A 63 -15.58 4.40 1.31
CA LEU A 63 -15.15 3.10 0.80
C LEU A 63 -16.22 2.50 -0.12
N ALA A 64 -17.47 2.46 0.32
CA ALA A 64 -18.59 1.95 -0.47
C ALA A 64 -18.79 2.73 -1.78
N ASP A 65 -18.71 4.08 -1.72
CA ASP A 65 -18.81 4.96 -2.89
C ASP A 65 -17.67 4.73 -3.90
N ASN A 66 -16.56 4.14 -3.47
CA ASN A 66 -15.42 3.79 -4.31
C ASN A 66 -15.31 2.28 -4.59
N ASN A 67 -16.41 1.53 -4.48
CA ASN A 67 -16.48 0.10 -4.81
C ASN A 67 -15.54 -0.78 -3.97
N VAL A 68 -15.23 -0.38 -2.73
CA VAL A 68 -14.44 -1.16 -1.75
C VAL A 68 -15.38 -1.83 -0.78
N ASP A 69 -15.26 -3.16 -0.62
CA ASP A 69 -16.02 -3.90 0.37
C ASP A 69 -15.43 -3.67 1.77
N SER A 70 -16.16 -2.93 2.59
CA SER A 70 -15.80 -2.60 3.97
C SER A 70 -16.43 -3.53 5.03
N SER A 71 -16.95 -4.70 4.63
CA SER A 71 -17.61 -5.64 5.56
C SER A 71 -16.67 -6.19 6.64
N PHE A 72 -15.36 -6.09 6.42
CA PHE A 72 -14.29 -6.46 7.35
C PHE A 72 -13.60 -5.27 8.01
N VAL A 73 -14.14 -4.07 7.86
CA VAL A 73 -13.69 -2.90 8.65
C VAL A 73 -14.43 -2.92 9.99
N ALA A 74 -13.69 -3.15 11.06
CA ALA A 74 -14.24 -3.19 12.40
C ALA A 74 -14.68 -1.79 12.87
N LYS A 75 -15.88 -1.69 13.45
CA LYS A 75 -16.34 -0.48 14.14
C LYS A 75 -16.10 -0.64 15.62
N GLU A 76 -15.14 0.09 16.15
CA GLU A 76 -14.69 -0.03 17.52
C GLU A 76 -15.53 0.86 18.45
N ALA A 77 -16.44 0.25 19.19
CA ALA A 77 -17.35 0.96 20.12
C ALA A 77 -16.59 1.79 21.15
N GLY A 78 -16.97 3.06 21.29
CA GLY A 78 -16.36 4.00 22.20
C GLY A 78 -14.93 4.44 21.85
N ARG A 79 -14.40 4.06 20.68
CA ARG A 79 -13.11 4.54 20.14
C ARG A 79 -13.31 5.71 19.20
N GLN A 80 -12.26 6.49 19.02
CA GLN A 80 -12.20 7.58 18.05
C GLN A 80 -11.47 7.11 16.78
N SER A 81 -12.01 7.49 15.62
CA SER A 81 -11.31 7.31 14.34
C SER A 81 -10.03 8.13 14.30
N LYS A 82 -9.00 7.59 13.63
CA LYS A 82 -7.71 8.28 13.49
C LYS A 82 -7.87 9.54 12.63
N LEU A 83 -7.25 10.61 13.09
CA LEU A 83 -7.24 11.92 12.44
C LEU A 83 -5.79 12.41 12.34
N SER A 84 -5.44 13.08 11.26
CA SER A 84 -4.22 13.86 11.18
C SER A 84 -4.48 15.31 10.76
N LEU A 85 -3.63 16.22 11.20
CA LEU A 85 -3.50 17.56 10.63
C LEU A 85 -2.24 17.56 9.77
N ALA A 86 -2.39 17.84 8.49
CA ALA A 86 -1.30 17.98 7.55
C ALA A 86 -1.06 19.47 7.27
N PHE A 87 -0.06 20.03 7.93
CA PHE A 87 0.33 21.44 7.78
C PHE A 87 1.23 21.58 6.54
N LEU A 88 0.74 22.24 5.51
CA LEU A 88 1.51 22.51 4.30
C LEU A 88 2.34 23.77 4.46
N ASN A 89 3.65 23.65 4.18
CA ASN A 89 4.53 24.79 4.03
C ASN A 89 4.41 25.43 2.63
N ASP A 90 5.19 26.50 2.36
CA ASP A 90 5.19 27.18 1.07
C ASP A 90 5.69 26.30 -0.08
N SER A 91 6.49 25.28 0.21
CA SER A 91 6.98 24.29 -0.77
C SER A 91 5.99 23.13 -0.99
N SER A 92 4.83 23.17 -0.32
CA SER A 92 3.82 22.11 -0.31
C SER A 92 4.27 20.79 0.33
N ASP A 93 5.36 20.80 1.13
CA ASP A 93 5.70 19.69 2.00
C ASP A 93 4.78 19.69 3.21
N ALA A 94 4.37 18.50 3.65
CA ALA A 94 3.43 18.34 4.75
C ALA A 94 4.14 17.91 6.04
N GLU A 95 3.90 18.66 7.12
CA GLU A 95 4.21 18.24 8.49
C GLU A 95 2.93 17.68 9.12
N TYR A 96 3.01 16.46 9.67
CA TYR A 96 1.84 15.75 10.18
C TYR A 96 1.81 15.71 11.69
N GLU A 97 0.64 16.02 12.24
CA GLU A 97 0.30 15.81 13.65
C GLU A 97 -0.85 14.80 13.74
N PHE A 98 -0.59 13.65 14.40
CA PHE A 98 -1.53 12.55 14.46
C PHE A 98 -2.32 12.52 15.77
N PHE A 99 -3.60 12.24 15.65
CA PHE A 99 -4.53 12.06 16.76
C PHE A 99 -5.16 10.67 16.65
N SER A 100 -4.95 9.86 17.67
CA SER A 100 -5.49 8.50 17.75
C SER A 100 -6.03 8.21 19.15
N ASP A 101 -6.82 7.14 19.26
CA ASP A 101 -7.35 6.70 20.55
C ASP A 101 -6.20 6.22 21.46
N LYS A 102 -6.19 6.67 22.71
CA LYS A 102 -5.15 6.34 23.68
C LYS A 102 -5.08 4.86 24.07
N ARG A 103 -6.11 4.06 23.76
CA ARG A 103 -6.14 2.62 24.04
C ARG A 103 -5.32 1.80 23.05
N GLY A 104 -4.73 2.44 22.05
CA GLY A 104 -3.94 1.79 21.01
C GLY A 104 -4.80 1.05 19.97
N ASP A 105 -4.15 0.48 18.98
CA ASP A 105 -4.80 -0.23 17.89
C ASP A 105 -5.20 -1.65 18.29
N VAL A 106 -6.21 -2.21 17.63
CA VAL A 106 -6.67 -3.59 17.82
C VAL A 106 -6.80 -4.26 16.47
N PHE A 107 -6.17 -5.42 16.31
CA PHE A 107 -6.33 -6.18 15.06
C PHE A 107 -7.77 -6.71 14.96
N PRO A 108 -8.44 -6.55 13.80
CA PRO A 108 -9.81 -7.00 13.62
C PRO A 108 -9.98 -8.50 13.92
N ASN A 109 -10.98 -8.84 14.69
CA ASN A 109 -11.27 -10.23 15.06
C ASN A 109 -12.12 -10.97 14.02
N ARG A 110 -12.72 -10.26 13.07
CA ARG A 110 -13.46 -10.80 11.94
C ARG A 110 -12.64 -10.59 10.66
N LEU A 111 -12.20 -11.68 10.06
CA LEU A 111 -11.34 -11.71 8.89
C LEU A 111 -12.03 -12.44 7.73
N PRO A 112 -11.72 -12.09 6.47
CA PRO A 112 -12.19 -12.85 5.31
C PRO A 112 -11.53 -14.23 5.27
N SER A 113 -12.23 -15.21 4.69
CA SER A 113 -11.58 -16.45 4.25
C SER A 113 -10.61 -16.15 3.12
N VAL A 114 -9.49 -16.85 3.11
CA VAL A 114 -8.47 -16.76 2.05
C VAL A 114 -8.46 -18.07 1.27
N GLU A 115 -8.38 -17.97 -0.04
CA GLU A 115 -8.41 -19.09 -0.98
C GLU A 115 -7.25 -18.99 -1.96
N PHE A 116 -6.98 -20.10 -2.66
CA PHE A 116 -5.95 -20.15 -3.71
C PHE A 116 -6.19 -19.08 -4.77
N GLY A 117 -5.13 -18.34 -5.11
CA GLY A 117 -5.17 -17.27 -6.10
C GLY A 117 -5.71 -15.93 -5.56
N ASP A 118 -6.04 -15.82 -4.27
CA ASP A 118 -6.29 -14.53 -3.64
C ASP A 118 -4.99 -13.72 -3.53
N ILE A 119 -5.11 -12.39 -3.48
CA ILE A 119 -3.97 -11.48 -3.30
C ILE A 119 -4.19 -10.72 -1.99
N VAL A 120 -3.21 -10.77 -1.10
CA VAL A 120 -3.21 -10.02 0.16
C VAL A 120 -2.19 -8.90 0.07
N ILE A 121 -2.62 -7.64 0.13
CA ILE A 121 -1.72 -6.48 0.23
C ILE A 121 -1.75 -5.92 1.65
N PHE A 122 -0.58 -5.69 2.21
CA PHE A 122 -0.38 -5.16 3.55
C PHE A 122 0.89 -4.31 3.61
N GLY A 123 1.06 -3.52 4.67
CA GLY A 123 2.28 -2.73 4.78
C GLY A 123 2.21 -1.56 5.75
N SER A 124 3.14 -0.61 5.54
CA SER A 124 3.27 0.61 6.32
C SER A 124 3.44 0.33 7.83
N PHE A 125 3.23 1.32 8.67
CA PHE A 125 3.32 1.15 10.12
C PHE A 125 2.31 0.14 10.67
N TYR A 126 1.17 -0.04 10.03
CA TYR A 126 0.17 -1.03 10.44
C TYR A 126 0.78 -2.44 10.55
N ALA A 127 1.61 -2.81 9.58
CA ALA A 127 2.29 -4.11 9.56
C ALA A 127 3.46 -4.22 10.56
N LEU A 128 3.93 -3.09 11.09
CA LEU A 128 5.03 -3.02 12.06
C LEU A 128 4.53 -2.78 13.50
N ASN A 129 3.26 -2.40 13.66
CA ASN A 129 2.69 -2.04 14.95
C ASN A 129 2.67 -3.26 15.89
N PRO A 130 3.37 -3.23 17.03
CA PRO A 130 3.46 -4.38 17.93
C PRO A 130 2.11 -4.91 18.45
N LEU A 131 1.08 -4.03 18.50
CA LEU A 131 -0.28 -4.41 18.92
C LEU A 131 -1.03 -5.18 17.85
N LEU A 132 -0.68 -5.01 16.58
CA LEU A 132 -1.37 -5.59 15.42
C LEU A 132 -0.60 -6.76 14.80
N HIS A 133 0.74 -6.75 14.92
CA HIS A 133 1.65 -7.64 14.20
C HIS A 133 1.33 -9.11 14.41
N GLY A 134 1.06 -9.55 15.65
CA GLY A 134 0.75 -10.97 15.93
C GLY A 134 -0.50 -11.46 15.20
N GLY A 135 -1.56 -10.66 15.16
CA GLY A 135 -2.78 -10.99 14.42
C GLY A 135 -2.58 -10.96 12.90
N LEU A 136 -1.85 -9.97 12.40
CA LEU A 136 -1.49 -9.87 11.00
C LEU A 136 -0.62 -11.04 10.54
N SER A 137 0.43 -11.38 11.28
CA SER A 137 1.34 -12.48 10.96
C SER A 137 0.59 -13.83 10.91
N ALA A 138 -0.31 -14.08 11.86
CA ALA A 138 -1.15 -15.28 11.84
C ALA A 138 -2.08 -15.34 10.61
N PHE A 139 -2.65 -14.20 10.21
CA PHE A 139 -3.49 -14.13 9.00
C PHE A 139 -2.66 -14.37 7.73
N LEU A 140 -1.48 -13.77 7.62
CA LEU A 140 -0.59 -13.93 6.47
C LEU A 140 -0.07 -15.38 6.34
N ALA A 141 0.27 -16.03 7.46
CA ALA A 141 0.65 -17.43 7.47
C ALA A 141 -0.49 -18.32 6.92
N ASN A 142 -1.71 -18.11 7.41
CA ASN A 142 -2.88 -18.80 6.88
C ASN A 142 -3.11 -18.50 5.38
N ALA A 143 -2.90 -17.26 4.93
CA ALA A 143 -3.01 -16.90 3.53
C ALA A 143 -1.99 -17.65 2.66
N GLY A 144 -0.74 -17.74 3.11
CA GLY A 144 0.31 -18.51 2.42
C GLY A 144 -0.01 -20.02 2.35
N GLU A 145 -0.50 -20.61 3.44
CA GLU A 145 -0.93 -22.03 3.49
C GLU A 145 -2.07 -22.32 2.49
N ASN A 146 -2.94 -21.34 2.24
CA ASN A 146 -4.02 -21.44 1.26
C ASN A 146 -3.61 -21.02 -0.17
N GLY A 147 -2.33 -20.71 -0.40
CA GLY A 147 -1.81 -20.39 -1.74
C GLY A 147 -2.17 -18.99 -2.25
N ALA A 148 -2.44 -18.04 -1.35
CA ALA A 148 -2.60 -16.65 -1.70
C ALA A 148 -1.24 -15.98 -1.96
N LEU A 149 -1.22 -14.98 -2.85
CA LEU A 149 -0.05 -14.14 -3.10
C LEU A 149 -0.04 -12.97 -2.12
N SER A 150 1.07 -12.80 -1.40
CA SER A 150 1.24 -11.69 -0.45
C SER A 150 2.11 -10.58 -1.03
N TYR A 151 1.62 -9.33 -0.98
CA TYR A 151 2.29 -8.13 -1.44
C TYR A 151 2.57 -7.21 -0.25
N TYR A 152 3.82 -6.99 0.08
CA TYR A 152 4.24 -6.12 1.17
C TYR A 152 4.73 -4.76 0.66
N ASP A 153 4.00 -3.68 1.03
CA ASP A 153 4.44 -2.29 0.84
C ASP A 153 5.17 -1.81 2.10
N VAL A 154 6.47 -1.68 2.01
CA VAL A 154 7.35 -1.39 3.16
C VAL A 154 7.00 -0.06 3.80
N ASN A 155 6.95 1.02 3.02
CA ASN A 155 6.59 2.39 3.42
C ASN A 155 7.15 2.77 4.81
N PHE A 156 8.48 2.58 4.98
CA PHE A 156 9.21 2.79 6.24
C PHE A 156 9.65 4.24 6.37
N ARG A 157 8.85 5.04 7.03
CA ARG A 157 9.05 6.48 7.15
C ARG A 157 10.22 6.85 8.08
N PRO A 158 10.89 8.01 7.85
CA PRO A 158 11.97 8.50 8.73
C PRO A 158 11.57 8.61 10.20
N THR A 159 10.29 8.87 10.49
CA THR A 159 9.74 8.93 11.86
C THR A 159 9.89 7.62 12.64
N TYR A 160 10.10 6.48 11.96
CA TYR A 160 10.29 5.17 12.59
C TYR A 160 11.75 4.83 12.90
N LEU A 161 12.70 5.64 12.42
CA LEU A 161 14.14 5.40 12.62
C LEU A 161 14.54 5.28 14.09
N SER A 162 13.94 6.08 14.96
CA SER A 162 14.20 6.00 16.42
C SER A 162 13.73 4.70 17.07
N GLN A 163 12.85 3.96 16.41
CA GLN A 163 12.28 2.69 16.86
C GLN A 163 12.76 1.50 16.01
N LYS A 164 13.67 1.73 15.06
CA LYS A 164 14.10 0.72 14.06
C LYS A 164 14.46 -0.62 14.69
N ASP A 165 15.28 -0.62 15.73
CA ASP A 165 15.73 -1.86 16.36
C ASP A 165 14.57 -2.68 16.95
N SER A 166 13.57 -2.02 17.52
CA SER A 166 12.37 -2.69 18.05
C SER A 166 11.40 -3.16 16.97
N LEU A 167 11.42 -2.55 15.78
CA LEU A 167 10.58 -2.90 14.64
C LEU A 167 11.25 -3.92 13.70
N TYR A 168 12.55 -4.17 13.88
CA TYR A 168 13.34 -4.97 12.93
C TYR A 168 12.86 -6.43 12.84
N GLY A 169 12.44 -7.02 13.96
CA GLY A 169 11.84 -8.35 13.96
C GLY A 169 10.58 -8.44 13.10
N ALA A 170 9.67 -7.47 13.26
CA ALA A 170 8.45 -7.40 12.46
C ALA A 170 8.75 -7.17 10.97
N LEU A 171 9.77 -6.37 10.65
CA LEU A 171 10.22 -6.18 9.25
C LEU A 171 10.67 -7.52 8.63
N LEU A 172 11.49 -8.31 9.32
CA LEU A 172 11.95 -9.59 8.83
C LEU A 172 10.80 -10.60 8.66
N ASP A 173 9.88 -10.64 9.60
CA ASP A 173 8.68 -11.49 9.51
C ASP A 173 7.81 -11.10 8.30
N ASN A 174 7.62 -9.80 8.07
CA ASN A 174 6.86 -9.31 6.91
C ASN A 174 7.55 -9.66 5.58
N PHE A 175 8.88 -9.51 5.50
CA PHE A 175 9.64 -9.93 4.32
C PHE A 175 9.50 -11.43 4.06
N ALA A 176 9.55 -12.26 5.11
CA ALA A 176 9.45 -13.73 4.99
C ALA A 176 8.06 -14.19 4.52
N GLN A 177 7.02 -13.42 4.79
CA GLN A 177 5.65 -13.75 4.39
C GLN A 177 5.25 -13.13 3.04
N ALA A 178 6.12 -12.29 2.45
CA ALA A 178 5.82 -11.60 1.20
C ALA A 178 6.27 -12.40 -0.02
N GLY A 179 5.40 -12.50 -1.03
CA GLY A 179 5.77 -12.91 -2.38
C GLY A 179 6.42 -11.77 -3.16
N ILE A 180 5.92 -10.54 -2.96
CA ILE A 180 6.52 -9.32 -3.48
C ILE A 180 6.82 -8.39 -2.31
N VAL A 181 8.04 -7.88 -2.27
CA VAL A 181 8.42 -6.75 -1.42
C VAL A 181 8.53 -5.51 -2.31
N ARG A 182 7.80 -4.45 -1.96
CA ARG A 182 7.91 -3.15 -2.62
C ARG A 182 8.24 -2.06 -1.60
N GLY A 183 9.13 -1.17 -1.97
CA GLY A 183 9.44 0.04 -1.20
C GLY A 183 10.03 1.13 -2.09
N SER A 184 10.22 2.33 -1.52
CA SER A 184 11.03 3.37 -2.15
C SER A 184 12.52 3.17 -1.85
N ASP A 185 13.38 3.82 -2.61
CA ASP A 185 14.82 3.90 -2.32
C ASP A 185 15.08 4.53 -0.94
N GLU A 186 14.26 5.49 -0.52
CA GLU A 186 14.31 6.08 0.82
C GLU A 186 13.97 5.05 1.92
N ASP A 187 12.92 4.23 1.73
CA ASP A 187 12.56 3.16 2.67
C ASP A 187 13.74 2.21 2.92
N PHE A 188 14.35 1.73 1.84
CA PHE A 188 15.47 0.79 1.94
C PHE A 188 16.75 1.45 2.47
N CYS A 189 16.99 2.72 2.15
CA CYS A 189 18.07 3.49 2.77
C CYS A 189 17.89 3.59 4.29
N ASN A 190 16.66 3.84 4.74
CA ASN A 190 16.33 3.90 6.17
C ASN A 190 16.52 2.54 6.87
N ILE A 191 16.16 1.44 6.19
CA ILE A 191 16.23 0.08 6.76
C ILE A 191 17.67 -0.48 6.70
N PHE A 192 18.31 -0.44 5.54
CA PHE A 192 19.58 -1.13 5.29
C PHE A 192 20.81 -0.20 5.25
N GLY A 193 20.59 1.14 5.31
CA GLY A 193 21.66 2.15 5.15
C GLY A 193 22.17 2.27 3.70
N THR A 194 21.49 1.66 2.74
CA THR A 194 21.80 1.70 1.33
C THR A 194 20.55 1.66 0.47
N ALA A 195 20.58 2.33 -0.68
CA ALA A 195 19.57 2.22 -1.74
C ALA A 195 20.12 1.51 -2.98
N ASP A 196 21.28 0.86 -2.88
CA ASP A 196 21.80 0.02 -3.97
C ASP A 196 20.87 -1.19 -4.17
N THR A 197 20.32 -1.29 -5.37
CA THR A 197 19.28 -2.24 -5.72
C THR A 197 19.73 -3.70 -5.52
N ALA A 198 20.98 -4.04 -5.88
CA ALA A 198 21.49 -5.39 -5.76
C ALA A 198 21.70 -5.75 -4.28
N MET A 199 22.32 -4.84 -3.50
CA MET A 199 22.53 -5.07 -2.06
C MET A 199 21.22 -5.24 -1.30
N VAL A 200 20.20 -4.42 -1.59
CA VAL A 200 18.87 -4.54 -0.97
C VAL A 200 18.23 -5.87 -1.33
N TYR A 201 18.26 -6.25 -2.62
CA TYR A 201 17.71 -7.52 -3.09
C TYR A 201 18.37 -8.72 -2.40
N ASP A 202 19.70 -8.75 -2.37
CA ASP A 202 20.46 -9.84 -1.75
C ASP A 202 20.19 -9.92 -0.24
N SER A 203 20.06 -8.78 0.44
CA SER A 203 19.71 -8.72 1.85
C SER A 203 18.33 -9.30 2.12
N ILE A 204 17.30 -8.89 1.37
CA ILE A 204 15.93 -9.41 1.54
C ILE A 204 15.89 -10.91 1.19
N LYS A 205 16.43 -11.30 0.05
CA LYS A 205 16.40 -12.69 -0.40
C LYS A 205 17.11 -13.64 0.56
N SER A 206 18.26 -13.23 1.09
CA SER A 206 19.04 -14.08 2.01
C SER A 206 18.39 -14.24 3.39
N THR A 207 17.65 -13.24 3.85
CA THR A 207 17.03 -13.25 5.18
C THR A 207 15.61 -13.79 5.20
N SER A 208 14.87 -13.66 4.09
CA SER A 208 13.44 -14.00 4.02
C SER A 208 13.07 -15.01 2.95
N GLY A 209 13.94 -15.22 1.97
CA GLY A 209 13.61 -16.05 0.80
C GLY A 209 12.73 -15.36 -0.25
N CYS A 210 12.23 -14.16 -0.02
CA CYS A 210 11.43 -13.42 -1.00
C CYS A 210 12.25 -13.16 -2.27
N GLY A 211 11.73 -13.62 -3.42
CA GLY A 211 12.43 -13.55 -4.71
C GLY A 211 12.05 -12.38 -5.59
N VAL A 212 11.03 -11.57 -5.23
CA VAL A 212 10.60 -10.43 -6.04
C VAL A 212 10.66 -9.13 -5.26
N LEU A 213 11.48 -8.21 -5.75
CA LEU A 213 11.66 -6.88 -5.18
C LEU A 213 11.32 -5.81 -6.21
N ILE A 214 10.54 -4.81 -5.79
CA ILE A 214 10.24 -3.61 -6.57
C ILE A 214 10.73 -2.39 -5.78
N ILE A 215 11.62 -1.58 -6.39
CA ILE A 215 12.11 -0.33 -5.79
C ILE A 215 11.64 0.85 -6.63
N THR A 216 10.86 1.75 -6.07
CA THR A 216 10.52 3.02 -6.71
C THR A 216 11.52 4.10 -6.31
N ARG A 217 11.96 4.93 -7.30
CA ARG A 217 13.00 5.94 -7.13
C ARG A 217 12.52 7.34 -7.56
N GLY A 218 11.26 7.66 -7.29
CA GLY A 218 10.65 8.91 -7.73
C GLY A 218 10.86 9.12 -9.23
N LYS A 219 11.41 10.26 -9.63
CA LYS A 219 11.69 10.58 -11.03
C LYS A 219 12.77 9.72 -11.69
N SER A 220 13.54 8.98 -10.91
CA SER A 220 14.62 8.12 -11.40
C SER A 220 14.14 6.73 -11.78
N GLY A 221 12.84 6.48 -11.76
CA GLY A 221 12.29 5.25 -12.31
C GLY A 221 11.91 4.18 -11.28
N VAL A 222 11.81 2.96 -11.76
CA VAL A 222 11.43 1.77 -10.99
C VAL A 222 12.36 0.62 -11.35
N ASP A 223 12.93 -0.01 -10.34
CA ASP A 223 13.69 -1.25 -10.49
C ASP A 223 12.84 -2.45 -10.09
N VAL A 224 12.86 -3.50 -10.92
CA VAL A 224 12.23 -4.80 -10.62
C VAL A 224 13.30 -5.88 -10.67
N LEU A 225 13.41 -6.61 -9.56
CA LEU A 225 14.36 -7.72 -9.43
C LEU A 225 13.60 -9.01 -9.13
N THR A 226 13.92 -10.02 -9.91
CA THR A 226 13.48 -11.41 -9.68
C THR A 226 14.71 -12.32 -9.65
N PRO A 227 14.58 -13.62 -9.39
CA PRO A 227 15.72 -14.55 -9.48
C PRO A 227 16.43 -14.51 -10.86
N SER A 228 15.69 -14.25 -11.94
CA SER A 228 16.20 -14.32 -13.31
C SER A 228 16.31 -12.95 -14.01
N LEU A 229 15.67 -11.90 -13.50
CA LEU A 229 15.57 -10.59 -14.16
C LEU A 229 16.09 -9.46 -13.29
N ARG A 230 16.69 -8.47 -13.95
CA ARG A 230 17.08 -7.16 -13.40
C ARG A 230 16.59 -6.13 -14.39
N LEU A 231 15.49 -5.44 -14.07
CA LEU A 231 14.81 -4.52 -14.99
C LEU A 231 14.78 -3.13 -14.39
N HIS A 232 14.95 -2.15 -15.24
CA HIS A 232 14.75 -0.73 -14.92
C HIS A 232 13.75 -0.12 -15.89
N TYR A 233 12.86 0.73 -15.35
CA TYR A 233 11.81 1.40 -16.09
C TYR A 233 11.81 2.89 -15.77
N ASP A 234 11.77 3.70 -16.82
CA ASP A 234 11.52 5.13 -16.68
C ASP A 234 10.09 5.40 -16.22
N VAL A 235 9.87 6.51 -15.54
CA VAL A 235 8.53 6.95 -15.15
C VAL A 235 7.86 7.76 -16.26
N VAL A 236 6.53 7.76 -16.26
CA VAL A 236 5.74 8.61 -17.15
C VAL A 236 5.91 10.07 -16.72
N PRO A 237 6.39 10.96 -17.63
CA PRO A 237 6.54 12.37 -17.32
C PRO A 237 5.21 13.02 -16.92
N THR A 238 5.20 13.78 -15.82
CA THR A 238 4.03 14.50 -15.35
C THR A 238 4.38 15.83 -14.70
N ASN A 239 3.43 16.76 -14.69
CA ASN A 239 3.55 17.99 -13.91
C ASN A 239 3.13 17.67 -12.47
N VAL A 240 4.10 17.61 -11.57
CA VAL A 240 3.86 17.22 -10.18
C VAL A 240 3.17 18.34 -9.41
N VAL A 241 1.98 18.05 -8.88
CA VAL A 241 1.19 18.88 -7.95
C VAL A 241 1.38 18.36 -6.52
N SER A 242 1.36 17.03 -6.34
CA SER A 242 1.57 16.34 -5.06
C SER A 242 2.15 14.96 -5.32
N THR A 243 2.97 14.44 -4.42
CA THR A 243 3.46 13.06 -4.48
C THR A 243 2.71 12.13 -3.50
N ILE A 244 1.75 12.67 -2.74
CA ILE A 244 0.96 11.89 -1.78
C ILE A 244 0.09 10.90 -2.55
N GLY A 245 0.12 9.63 -2.14
CA GLY A 245 -0.65 8.56 -2.80
C GLY A 245 -0.01 7.98 -4.06
N ALA A 246 1.10 8.54 -4.56
CA ALA A 246 1.78 8.02 -5.76
C ALA A 246 2.25 6.57 -5.57
N GLY A 247 2.87 6.24 -4.43
CA GLY A 247 3.28 4.88 -4.08
C GLY A 247 2.10 3.93 -3.93
N ASP A 248 1.04 4.39 -3.27
CA ASP A 248 -0.17 3.60 -3.05
C ASP A 248 -0.88 3.27 -4.37
N THR A 249 -0.91 4.26 -5.28
CA THR A 249 -1.49 4.10 -6.62
C THR A 249 -0.61 3.22 -7.51
N PHE A 250 0.72 3.29 -7.37
CA PHE A 250 1.64 2.35 -8.01
C PHE A 250 1.36 0.92 -7.56
N ASN A 251 1.21 0.68 -6.26
CA ASN A 251 0.83 -0.62 -5.70
C ASN A 251 -0.49 -1.12 -6.31
N ALA A 252 -1.49 -0.25 -6.43
CA ALA A 252 -2.76 -0.60 -7.05
C ALA A 252 -2.59 -1.06 -8.51
N GLY A 253 -1.71 -0.41 -9.29
CA GLY A 253 -1.42 -0.81 -10.67
C GLY A 253 -0.77 -2.18 -10.77
N VAL A 254 0.18 -2.50 -9.89
CA VAL A 254 0.79 -3.84 -9.84
C VAL A 254 -0.24 -4.89 -9.43
N VAL A 255 -1.00 -4.65 -8.34
CA VAL A 255 -2.03 -5.57 -7.85
C VAL A 255 -3.16 -5.75 -8.88
N TYR A 256 -3.52 -4.70 -9.62
CA TYR A 256 -4.46 -4.79 -10.72
C TYR A 256 -4.00 -5.79 -11.78
N SER A 257 -2.75 -5.71 -12.23
CA SER A 257 -2.18 -6.61 -13.23
C SER A 257 -2.10 -8.06 -12.72
N LEU A 258 -1.68 -8.25 -11.46
CA LEU A 258 -1.67 -9.57 -10.82
C LEU A 258 -3.06 -10.21 -10.81
N ALA A 259 -4.08 -9.42 -10.47
CA ALA A 259 -5.47 -9.89 -10.40
C ALA A 259 -6.06 -10.14 -11.80
N GLU A 260 -5.79 -9.26 -12.80
CA GLU A 260 -6.27 -9.44 -14.17
C GLU A 260 -5.75 -10.73 -14.79
N ASP A 261 -4.45 -10.97 -14.63
CA ASP A 261 -3.78 -12.10 -15.25
C ASP A 261 -3.78 -13.35 -14.34
N SER A 262 -4.46 -13.28 -13.17
CA SER A 262 -4.60 -14.36 -12.17
C SER A 262 -3.25 -14.98 -11.78
N VAL A 263 -2.22 -14.16 -11.61
CA VAL A 263 -0.86 -14.61 -11.28
C VAL A 263 -0.84 -15.21 -9.90
N THR A 264 -0.33 -16.41 -9.78
CA THR A 264 -0.16 -17.13 -8.51
C THR A 264 1.21 -16.90 -7.88
N GLN A 265 1.34 -17.18 -6.60
CA GLN A 265 2.63 -17.11 -5.88
C GLN A 265 3.69 -17.98 -6.56
N ALA A 266 3.34 -19.15 -7.07
CA ALA A 266 4.27 -20.08 -7.73
C ALA A 266 4.80 -19.58 -9.09
N GLU A 267 4.01 -18.77 -9.79
CA GLU A 267 4.38 -18.24 -11.12
C GLU A 267 5.19 -16.95 -11.02
N LEU A 268 5.04 -16.21 -9.92
CA LEU A 268 5.51 -14.85 -9.75
C LEU A 268 7.00 -14.65 -10.09
N GLU A 269 7.87 -15.53 -9.59
CA GLU A 269 9.33 -15.42 -9.79
C GLU A 269 9.77 -15.70 -11.23
N THR A 270 8.90 -16.35 -12.02
CA THR A 270 9.16 -16.76 -13.41
C THR A 270 8.42 -15.90 -14.42
N MET A 271 7.69 -14.88 -13.96
CA MET A 271 6.98 -13.98 -14.86
C MET A 271 7.91 -13.37 -15.91
N PRO A 272 7.56 -13.43 -17.20
CA PRO A 272 8.44 -12.99 -18.28
C PRO A 272 8.56 -11.47 -18.32
N LYS A 273 9.65 -10.96 -18.92
CA LYS A 273 9.92 -9.51 -19.03
C LYS A 273 8.73 -8.73 -19.59
N HIS A 274 8.08 -9.20 -20.64
CA HIS A 274 6.96 -8.48 -21.28
C HIS A 274 5.75 -8.30 -20.34
N TRP A 275 5.54 -9.22 -19.39
CA TRP A 275 4.53 -9.06 -18.36
C TRP A 275 4.89 -7.92 -17.40
N TRP A 276 6.15 -7.85 -16.98
CA TRP A 276 6.65 -6.75 -16.16
C TRP A 276 6.59 -5.42 -16.91
N ASP A 277 6.91 -5.39 -18.22
CA ASP A 277 6.82 -4.20 -19.05
C ASP A 277 5.39 -3.61 -19.02
N LYS A 278 4.37 -4.46 -19.21
CA LYS A 278 2.95 -4.08 -19.13
C LYS A 278 2.58 -3.62 -17.73
N THR A 279 2.92 -4.40 -16.71
CA THR A 279 2.55 -4.17 -15.31
C THR A 279 3.13 -2.86 -14.79
N ILE A 280 4.41 -2.61 -15.02
CA ILE A 280 5.07 -1.38 -14.54
C ILE A 280 4.61 -0.16 -15.34
N HIS A 281 4.29 -0.32 -16.64
CA HIS A 281 3.68 0.76 -17.41
C HIS A 281 2.33 1.19 -16.83
N ILE A 282 1.44 0.25 -16.50
CA ILE A 282 0.16 0.55 -15.84
C ILE A 282 0.42 1.23 -14.49
N ALA A 283 1.28 0.66 -13.66
CA ALA A 283 1.55 1.17 -12.31
C ALA A 283 2.12 2.60 -12.34
N THR A 284 3.07 2.88 -13.23
CA THR A 284 3.68 4.21 -13.39
C THR A 284 2.71 5.22 -14.02
N SER A 285 1.83 4.79 -14.94
CA SER A 285 0.81 5.65 -15.53
C SER A 285 -0.22 6.11 -14.51
N LEU A 286 -0.72 5.21 -13.67
CA LEU A 286 -1.65 5.55 -12.60
C LEU A 286 -0.99 6.44 -11.54
N SER A 287 0.26 6.15 -11.17
CA SER A 287 1.04 6.96 -10.24
C SER A 287 1.30 8.37 -10.77
N ALA A 288 1.62 8.51 -12.05
CA ALA A 288 1.83 9.79 -12.71
C ALA A 288 0.56 10.66 -12.71
N GLU A 289 -0.62 10.06 -12.91
CA GLU A 289 -1.88 10.79 -12.80
C GLU A 289 -2.09 11.36 -11.40
N VAL A 290 -1.92 10.55 -10.36
CA VAL A 290 -2.08 11.01 -8.97
C VAL A 290 -1.09 12.10 -8.64
N CYS A 291 0.15 12.03 -9.14
CA CYS A 291 1.12 13.12 -8.99
C CYS A 291 0.62 14.45 -9.59
N GLY A 292 -0.23 14.43 -10.59
CA GLY A 292 -0.86 15.61 -11.19
C GLY A 292 -2.12 16.11 -10.47
N LEU A 293 -2.55 15.44 -9.42
CA LEU A 293 -3.78 15.74 -8.66
C LEU A 293 -3.48 16.21 -7.24
N THR A 294 -4.51 16.68 -6.57
CA THR A 294 -4.50 16.97 -5.13
C THR A 294 -5.15 15.84 -4.30
N ASP A 295 -5.62 14.78 -4.95
CA ASP A 295 -6.21 13.59 -4.33
C ASP A 295 -5.16 12.47 -4.24
N ASN A 296 -5.37 11.53 -3.32
CA ASN A 296 -4.41 10.45 -3.01
C ASN A 296 -4.67 9.18 -3.86
N TYR A 297 -5.56 9.24 -4.83
CA TYR A 297 -6.00 8.12 -5.67
C TYR A 297 -6.47 8.63 -7.04
N ILE A 298 -6.44 7.76 -8.06
CA ILE A 298 -6.82 8.12 -9.45
C ILE A 298 -8.26 8.64 -9.55
N SER A 299 -8.57 9.35 -10.64
CA SER A 299 -9.94 9.75 -10.96
C SER A 299 -10.79 8.52 -11.35
N ARG A 300 -12.12 8.63 -11.24
CA ARG A 300 -13.04 7.57 -11.72
C ARG A 300 -12.91 7.38 -13.23
N GLN A 301 -12.73 8.48 -13.98
CA GLN A 301 -12.55 8.44 -15.42
C GLN A 301 -11.33 7.63 -15.84
N THR A 302 -10.22 7.74 -15.12
CA THR A 302 -9.02 6.94 -15.38
C THR A 302 -9.24 5.47 -15.08
N GLY A 303 -9.93 5.16 -13.97
CA GLY A 303 -10.33 3.78 -13.69
C GLY A 303 -11.15 3.17 -14.80
N GLU A 304 -12.13 3.89 -15.36
CA GLU A 304 -12.94 3.46 -16.51
C GLU A 304 -12.08 3.28 -17.78
N ARG A 305 -11.12 4.17 -18.01
CA ARG A 305 -10.20 4.04 -19.17
C ARG A 305 -9.34 2.78 -19.05
N LEU A 306 -8.81 2.48 -17.87
CA LEU A 306 -8.04 1.25 -17.64
C LEU A 306 -8.88 -0.01 -17.90
N GLN A 307 -10.11 -0.06 -17.38
CA GLN A 307 -11.05 -1.16 -17.61
C GLN A 307 -11.36 -1.39 -19.09
N ASN A 308 -11.34 -0.34 -19.90
CA ASN A 308 -11.59 -0.39 -21.33
C ASN A 308 -10.32 -0.59 -22.18
N GLY A 309 -9.15 -0.80 -21.54
CA GLY A 309 -7.88 -1.05 -22.23
C GLY A 309 -7.27 0.18 -22.92
N PHE A 310 -7.55 1.39 -22.41
CA PHE A 310 -6.98 2.65 -22.93
C PHE A 310 -5.73 3.14 -22.15
N ILE A 311 -5.18 2.31 -21.28
CA ILE A 311 -3.92 2.54 -20.55
C ILE A 311 -3.03 1.31 -20.71
#